data_67038210996d360c2afd21e0fdadcc7a
#
_entry.id   67038210996d360c2afd21e0fdadcc7a
#
_cell.length_a   1.000
_cell.length_b   1.000
_cell.length_c   1.000
_cell.angle_alpha   90.00
_cell.angle_beta   90.00
_cell.angle_gamma   90.00
#
_symmetry.space_group_name_H-M   'P 1'
#
loop_
_entity.id
_entity.type
_entity.pdbx_description
1 polymer ?
#
loop_
_entity_poly.entity_id
_entity_poly.type
_entity_poly.pdbx_seq_one_letter_code
_entity_poly.pdbx_strand_id
1 'polypeptide(L)'
;MRVNLNMPTDTTLLLIDDNGDRRSMFKQFLRESGYNIAASVTNPAKLVDATRQHKPDAIVISTDKPSRRLLTEIAELQEAERRPIILFSEDDNPETMQQAVAAGVNAYIVLGLSSNRVRTAVDLAFMNFRQTETLRLKVIEVETALRDRKVIERAKGIIMQQRGIDEAAAYALLRDRAMRRALRIAEVARMINDTNDMLTGVS
;
A
#
# COMPACT_ATOMS: atom_id res chain seq x y z
N MET A 1 20.12 -8.06 20.46
CA MET A 1 20.25 -7.50 19.10
C MET A 1 19.42 -6.22 19.05
N ARG A 2 20.04 -5.03 19.18
CA ARG A 2 19.31 -3.76 19.13
C ARG A 2 18.97 -3.51 17.66
N VAL A 3 17.71 -3.64 17.29
CA VAL A 3 17.21 -3.20 15.98
C VAL A 3 17.39 -1.68 15.97
N ASN A 4 18.27 -1.20 15.12
CA ASN A 4 18.47 0.23 14.91
C ASN A 4 17.23 0.77 14.15
N LEU A 5 16.23 1.20 14.93
CA LEU A 5 15.02 1.89 14.49
C LEU A 5 15.36 3.36 14.21
N ASN A 6 16.36 3.60 13.38
CA ASN A 6 16.67 4.96 12.95
C ASN A 6 15.61 5.39 11.94
N MET A 7 14.49 5.95 12.46
CA MET A 7 13.62 6.78 11.64
C MET A 7 14.46 7.93 11.09
N PRO A 8 14.30 8.29 9.81
CA PRO A 8 14.98 9.46 9.26
C PRO A 8 14.67 10.66 10.16
N THR A 9 15.71 11.41 10.53
CA THR A 9 15.60 12.63 11.37
C THR A 9 14.72 13.72 10.75
N ASP A 10 14.24 13.52 9.52
CA ASP A 10 13.42 14.45 8.72
C ASP A 10 12.02 13.91 8.40
N THR A 11 11.48 13.00 9.24
CA THR A 11 10.12 12.46 9.00
C THR A 11 9.07 13.55 9.07
N THR A 12 8.33 13.71 7.97
CA THR A 12 7.26 14.70 7.83
C THR A 12 5.89 14.07 8.05
N LEU A 13 5.07 14.72 8.86
CA LEU A 13 3.73 14.23 9.22
C LEU A 13 2.65 15.19 8.74
N LEU A 14 1.53 14.64 8.28
CA LEU A 14 0.27 15.37 8.10
C LEU A 14 -0.58 15.14 9.35
N LEU A 15 -0.97 16.22 10.03
CA LEU A 15 -1.86 16.16 11.18
C LEU A 15 -3.28 16.51 10.77
N ILE A 16 -4.25 15.67 11.14
CA ILE A 16 -5.68 15.89 10.95
C ILE A 16 -6.36 15.88 12.31
N ASP A 17 -7.00 16.98 12.66
CA ASP A 17 -7.76 17.12 13.89
C ASP A 17 -8.77 18.27 13.73
N ASP A 18 -10.04 17.99 13.99
CA ASP A 18 -11.14 18.95 13.92
C ASP A 18 -11.24 19.85 15.16
N ASN A 19 -10.65 19.45 16.29
CA ASN A 19 -10.59 20.22 17.52
C ASN A 19 -9.31 21.10 17.57
N GLY A 20 -9.47 22.40 17.72
CA GLY A 20 -8.37 23.37 17.70
C GLY A 20 -7.37 23.21 18.84
N ASP A 21 -7.87 22.98 20.06
CA ASP A 21 -7.03 22.87 21.27
C ASP A 21 -6.24 21.55 21.24
N ARG A 22 -6.91 20.45 20.96
CA ARG A 22 -6.30 19.15 20.82
C ARG A 22 -5.24 19.15 19.70
N ARG A 23 -5.55 19.76 18.56
CA ARG A 23 -4.60 19.92 17.46
C ARG A 23 -3.34 20.68 17.85
N SER A 24 -3.48 21.74 18.63
CA SER A 24 -2.34 22.53 19.12
C SER A 24 -1.46 21.70 20.05
N MET A 25 -2.06 20.92 20.92
CA MET A 25 -1.37 19.99 21.81
C MET A 25 -0.62 18.90 21.03
N PHE A 26 -1.28 18.29 20.03
CA PHE A 26 -0.64 17.28 19.18
C PHE A 26 0.55 17.85 18.40
N LYS A 27 0.42 19.08 17.87
CA LYS A 27 1.55 19.76 17.21
C LYS A 27 2.75 19.89 18.11
N GLN A 28 2.52 20.25 19.37
CA GLN A 28 3.59 20.37 20.36
C GLN A 28 4.24 18.99 20.61
N PHE A 29 3.46 17.95 20.92
CA PHE A 29 3.98 16.61 21.19
C PHE A 29 4.75 16.00 20.01
N LEU A 30 4.27 16.19 18.79
CA LEU A 30 4.95 15.71 17.59
C LEU A 30 6.30 16.41 17.39
N ARG A 31 6.36 17.73 17.59
CA ARG A 31 7.61 18.48 17.51
C ARG A 31 8.59 18.11 18.60
N GLU A 32 8.14 17.98 19.84
CA GLU A 32 8.97 17.52 20.98
C GLU A 32 9.52 16.10 20.74
N SER A 33 8.79 15.29 19.99
CA SER A 33 9.21 13.94 19.57
C SER A 33 10.16 13.95 18.37
N GLY A 34 10.48 15.11 17.79
CA GLY A 34 11.44 15.26 16.69
C GLY A 34 10.83 15.10 15.30
N TYR A 35 9.50 15.17 15.15
CA TYR A 35 8.83 15.08 13.84
C TYR A 35 8.56 16.47 13.25
N ASN A 36 8.66 16.57 11.93
CA ASN A 36 8.25 17.75 11.17
C ASN A 36 6.77 17.64 10.78
N ILE A 37 6.03 18.75 10.88
CA ILE A 37 4.62 18.81 10.48
C ILE A 37 4.54 19.53 9.15
N ALA A 38 4.32 18.77 8.07
CA ALA A 38 4.16 19.31 6.71
C ALA A 38 2.90 20.18 6.59
N ALA A 39 1.82 19.72 7.18
CA ALA A 39 0.55 20.48 7.22
C ALA A 39 -0.33 20.02 8.39
N SER A 40 -1.33 20.85 8.68
CA SER A 40 -2.36 20.53 9.67
C SER A 40 -3.73 20.91 9.12
N VAL A 41 -4.61 19.93 8.99
CA VAL A 41 -5.92 20.03 8.35
C VAL A 41 -7.02 19.80 9.38
N THR A 42 -8.09 20.58 9.28
CA THR A 42 -9.24 20.49 10.20
C THR A 42 -10.35 19.58 9.67
N ASN A 43 -10.39 19.35 8.37
CA ASN A 43 -11.46 18.60 7.73
C ASN A 43 -10.94 17.25 7.21
N PRO A 44 -11.38 16.12 7.79
CA PRO A 44 -11.01 14.78 7.29
C PRO A 44 -11.34 14.54 5.82
N ALA A 45 -12.41 15.14 5.29
CA ALA A 45 -12.80 15.02 3.88
C ALA A 45 -11.77 15.57 2.88
N LYS A 46 -10.68 16.15 3.36
CA LYS A 46 -9.54 16.60 2.55
C LYS A 46 -8.30 15.72 2.69
N LEU A 47 -8.46 14.53 3.25
CA LEU A 47 -7.35 13.61 3.56
C LEU A 47 -6.53 13.27 2.31
N VAL A 48 -7.19 12.83 1.25
CA VAL A 48 -6.54 12.44 -0.01
C VAL A 48 -5.85 13.64 -0.67
N ASP A 49 -6.55 14.77 -0.78
CA ASP A 49 -6.01 16.00 -1.41
C ASP A 49 -4.82 16.56 -0.63
N ALA A 50 -4.94 16.62 0.70
CA ALA A 50 -3.86 17.10 1.56
C ALA A 50 -2.63 16.17 1.49
N THR A 51 -2.84 14.86 1.41
CA THR A 51 -1.75 13.90 1.27
C THR A 51 -1.02 14.10 -0.06
N ARG A 52 -1.74 14.24 -1.16
CA ARG A 52 -1.16 14.51 -2.48
C ARG A 52 -0.39 15.83 -2.53
N GLN A 53 -0.96 16.86 -1.92
CA GLN A 53 -0.36 18.20 -1.90
C GLN A 53 0.92 18.27 -1.07
N HIS A 54 0.91 17.66 0.14
CA HIS A 54 1.99 17.80 1.10
C HIS A 54 2.97 16.62 1.13
N LYS A 55 2.63 15.49 0.50
CA LYS A 55 3.44 14.26 0.39
C LYS A 55 4.09 13.85 1.71
N PRO A 56 3.32 13.72 2.80
CA PRO A 56 3.88 13.37 4.11
C PRO A 56 4.38 11.92 4.13
N ASP A 57 5.33 11.63 5.03
CA ASP A 57 5.81 10.26 5.27
C ASP A 57 4.79 9.42 6.04
N ALA A 58 3.98 10.06 6.91
CA ALA A 58 2.88 9.43 7.63
C ALA A 58 1.78 10.44 7.98
N ILE A 59 0.62 9.91 8.36
CA ILE A 59 -0.56 10.69 8.71
C ILE A 59 -0.94 10.42 10.16
N VAL A 60 -1.10 11.48 10.94
CA VAL A 60 -1.61 11.45 12.30
C VAL A 60 -3.02 12.02 12.30
N ILE A 61 -3.97 11.22 12.70
CA ILE A 61 -5.37 11.62 12.84
C ILE A 61 -5.72 11.61 14.32
N SER A 62 -6.37 12.65 14.80
CA SER A 62 -6.91 12.73 16.15
C SER A 62 -8.40 13.08 16.08
N THR A 63 -9.22 12.32 16.79
CA THR A 63 -10.68 12.49 16.82
C THR A 63 -11.26 11.87 18.09
N ASP A 64 -12.38 12.39 18.59
CA ASP A 64 -13.08 11.79 19.73
C ASP A 64 -13.59 10.39 19.36
N LYS A 65 -14.25 10.28 18.21
CA LYS A 65 -14.73 9.02 17.65
C LYS A 65 -14.60 9.01 16.13
N PRO A 66 -13.98 7.98 15.53
CA PRO A 66 -13.88 7.86 14.09
C PRO A 66 -15.27 7.73 13.46
N SER A 67 -15.63 8.67 12.61
CA SER A 67 -16.86 8.59 11.84
C SER A 67 -16.71 7.60 10.68
N ARG A 68 -17.85 7.02 10.23
CA ARG A 68 -17.85 6.17 9.02
C ARG A 68 -17.22 6.88 7.82
N ARG A 69 -17.49 8.19 7.68
CA ARG A 69 -16.92 9.00 6.60
C ARG A 69 -15.38 9.06 6.68
N LEU A 70 -14.83 9.30 7.87
CA LEU A 70 -13.38 9.30 8.06
C LEU A 70 -12.77 7.95 7.68
N LEU A 71 -13.39 6.83 8.08
CA LEU A 71 -12.92 5.49 7.73
C LEU A 71 -12.98 5.23 6.23
N THR A 72 -13.99 5.74 5.53
CA THR A 72 -14.07 5.66 4.06
C THR A 72 -12.93 6.46 3.40
N GLU A 73 -12.69 7.70 3.83
CA GLU A 73 -11.58 8.53 3.32
C GLU A 73 -10.20 7.87 3.56
N ILE A 74 -10.03 7.20 4.71
CA ILE A 74 -8.81 6.42 5.00
C ILE A 74 -8.66 5.26 4.01
N ALA A 75 -9.72 4.50 3.75
CA ALA A 75 -9.68 3.39 2.82
C ALA A 75 -9.36 3.86 1.39
N GLU A 76 -10.01 4.92 0.93
CA GLU A 76 -9.75 5.54 -0.39
C GLU A 76 -8.30 6.02 -0.51
N LEU A 77 -7.75 6.63 0.55
CA LEU A 77 -6.35 7.02 0.57
C LEU A 77 -5.42 5.81 0.46
N GLN A 78 -5.70 4.74 1.21
CA GLN A 78 -4.87 3.54 1.19
C GLN A 78 -4.92 2.81 -0.16
N GLU A 79 -5.98 2.97 -0.93
CA GLU A 79 -6.05 2.47 -2.31
C GLU A 79 -5.28 3.36 -3.29
N ALA A 80 -5.39 4.68 -3.14
CA ALA A 80 -4.82 5.65 -4.07
C ALA A 80 -3.33 5.92 -3.81
N GLU A 81 -2.95 6.11 -2.55
CA GLU A 81 -1.61 6.52 -2.13
C GLU A 81 -1.30 6.06 -0.72
N ARG A 82 -0.75 4.86 -0.60
CA ARG A 82 -0.51 4.19 0.69
C ARG A 82 0.50 4.96 1.55
N ARG A 83 0.09 5.24 2.80
CA ARG A 83 0.91 5.88 3.82
C ARG A 83 0.64 5.25 5.19
N PRO A 84 1.61 5.24 6.11
CA PRO A 84 1.35 4.90 7.51
C PRO A 84 0.32 5.84 8.10
N ILE A 85 -0.71 5.30 8.76
CA ILE A 85 -1.76 6.08 9.43
C ILE A 85 -1.81 5.71 10.90
N ILE A 86 -1.70 6.74 11.75
CA ILE A 86 -1.85 6.66 13.20
C ILE A 86 -3.15 7.36 13.57
N LEU A 87 -4.05 6.65 14.23
CA LEU A 87 -5.32 7.21 14.70
C LEU A 87 -5.33 7.25 16.23
N PHE A 88 -5.43 8.44 16.77
CA PHE A 88 -5.68 8.69 18.19
C PHE A 88 -7.18 8.96 18.39
N SER A 89 -7.82 8.25 19.33
CA SER A 89 -9.24 8.39 19.60
C SER A 89 -9.57 8.26 21.09
N GLU A 90 -10.70 8.81 21.51
CA GLU A 90 -11.28 8.55 22.83
C GLU A 90 -12.15 7.29 22.83
N ASP A 91 -12.55 6.81 21.64
CA ASP A 91 -13.39 5.63 21.48
C ASP A 91 -12.54 4.36 21.67
N ASP A 92 -12.83 3.60 22.71
CA ASP A 92 -12.20 2.31 23.04
C ASP A 92 -13.03 1.11 22.59
N ASN A 93 -14.08 1.32 21.79
CA ASN A 93 -14.94 0.26 21.30
C ASN A 93 -14.18 -0.68 20.35
N PRO A 94 -14.09 -2.00 20.64
CA PRO A 94 -13.35 -2.94 19.81
C PRO A 94 -13.85 -3.02 18.36
N GLU A 95 -15.14 -2.82 18.14
CA GLU A 95 -15.74 -2.83 16.79
C GLU A 95 -15.26 -1.65 15.95
N THR A 96 -15.21 -0.44 16.57
CA THR A 96 -14.63 0.75 15.92
C THR A 96 -13.15 0.57 15.61
N MET A 97 -12.38 -0.02 16.54
CA MET A 97 -10.97 -0.32 16.32
C MET A 97 -10.79 -1.29 15.14
N GLN A 98 -11.59 -2.36 15.09
CA GLN A 98 -11.54 -3.34 13.99
C GLN A 98 -11.87 -2.70 12.64
N GLN A 99 -12.90 -1.83 12.59
CA GLN A 99 -13.25 -1.08 11.38
C GLN A 99 -12.13 -0.14 10.95
N ALA A 100 -11.46 0.54 11.88
CA ALA A 100 -10.34 1.42 11.58
C ALA A 100 -9.14 0.64 11.01
N VAL A 101 -8.80 -0.50 11.60
CA VAL A 101 -7.74 -1.39 11.08
C VAL A 101 -8.11 -1.91 9.70
N ALA A 102 -9.36 -2.32 9.48
CA ALA A 102 -9.84 -2.76 8.17
C ALA A 102 -9.78 -1.66 7.10
N ALA A 103 -9.99 -0.40 7.49
CA ALA A 103 -9.81 0.77 6.62
C ALA A 103 -8.33 1.09 6.31
N GLY A 104 -7.38 0.49 7.03
CA GLY A 104 -5.95 0.64 6.79
C GLY A 104 -5.19 1.50 7.81
N VAL A 105 -5.76 1.73 9.01
CA VAL A 105 -5.04 2.32 10.13
C VAL A 105 -3.98 1.35 10.63
N ASN A 106 -2.74 1.82 10.77
CA ASN A 106 -1.58 1.02 11.16
C ASN A 106 -1.33 1.01 12.68
N ALA A 107 -1.80 2.03 13.39
CA ALA A 107 -1.84 2.10 14.84
C ALA A 107 -3.08 2.85 15.30
N TYR A 108 -3.90 2.21 16.12
CA TYR A 108 -5.05 2.82 16.81
C TYR A 108 -4.69 2.98 18.29
N ILE A 109 -4.72 4.20 18.78
CA ILE A 109 -4.31 4.54 20.16
C ILE A 109 -5.49 5.17 20.89
N VAL A 110 -5.95 4.50 21.94
CA VAL A 110 -6.95 5.07 22.86
C VAL A 110 -6.28 6.08 23.77
N LEU A 111 -6.90 7.24 23.94
CA LEU A 111 -6.29 8.42 24.53
C LEU A 111 -5.78 8.23 25.98
N GLY A 112 -4.62 8.81 26.18
CA GLY A 112 -3.80 8.94 27.38
C GLY A 112 -2.46 9.50 26.92
N LEU A 113 -2.46 10.77 26.49
CA LEU A 113 -1.32 11.37 25.78
C LEU A 113 -0.15 11.73 26.69
N SER A 114 1.00 11.23 26.31
CA SER A 114 2.31 11.78 26.68
C SER A 114 3.20 11.76 25.45
N SER A 115 4.17 12.67 25.34
CA SER A 115 5.10 12.74 24.19
C SER A 115 5.76 11.41 23.88
N ASN A 116 6.13 10.61 24.88
CA ASN A 116 6.72 9.28 24.71
C ASN A 116 5.76 8.29 24.05
N ARG A 117 4.46 8.36 24.33
CA ARG A 117 3.46 7.49 23.72
C ARG A 117 3.22 7.86 22.24
N VAL A 118 3.24 9.14 21.91
CA VAL A 118 3.11 9.62 20.52
C VAL A 118 4.25 9.05 19.68
N ARG A 119 5.50 9.15 20.15
CA ARG A 119 6.65 8.60 19.44
C ARG A 119 6.52 7.09 19.23
N THR A 120 6.23 6.35 20.30
CA THR A 120 6.06 4.89 20.22
C THR A 120 4.95 4.50 19.25
N ALA A 121 3.83 5.25 19.22
CA ALA A 121 2.73 5.01 18.31
C ALA A 121 3.12 5.23 16.84
N VAL A 122 3.86 6.30 16.57
CA VAL A 122 4.36 6.58 15.21
C VAL A 122 5.34 5.48 14.77
N ASP A 123 6.31 5.13 15.62
CA ASP A 123 7.28 4.07 15.33
C ASP A 123 6.57 2.73 15.03
N LEU A 124 5.58 2.36 15.86
CA LEU A 124 4.79 1.15 15.67
C LEU A 124 4.01 1.17 14.35
N ALA A 125 3.40 2.29 14.01
CA ALA A 125 2.66 2.43 12.75
C ALA A 125 3.57 2.23 11.53
N PHE A 126 4.76 2.82 11.53
CA PHE A 126 5.74 2.61 10.47
C PHE A 126 6.20 1.15 10.37
N MET A 127 6.43 0.47 11.51
CA MET A 127 6.80 -0.94 11.52
C MET A 127 5.70 -1.81 10.92
N ASN A 128 4.46 -1.63 11.37
CA ASN A 128 3.30 -2.37 10.88
C ASN A 128 3.07 -2.10 9.39
N PHE A 129 3.16 -0.86 8.97
CA PHE A 129 3.02 -0.49 7.56
C PHE A 129 4.08 -1.17 6.69
N ARG A 130 5.37 -1.10 7.06
CA ARG A 130 6.45 -1.75 6.30
C ARG A 130 6.27 -3.26 6.22
N GLN A 131 5.84 -3.89 7.31
CA GLN A 131 5.58 -5.33 7.32
C GLN A 131 4.44 -5.69 6.37
N THR A 132 3.33 -4.97 6.45
CA THR A 132 2.16 -5.18 5.59
C THR A 132 2.49 -4.94 4.12
N GLU A 133 3.23 -3.88 3.79
CA GLU A 133 3.65 -3.60 2.42
C GLU A 133 4.60 -4.66 1.88
N THR A 134 5.53 -5.15 2.69
CA THR A 134 6.40 -6.26 2.27
C THR A 134 5.61 -7.52 1.92
N LEU A 135 4.62 -7.88 2.74
CA LEU A 135 3.75 -9.02 2.48
C LEU A 135 2.88 -8.80 1.23
N ARG A 136 2.31 -7.61 1.08
CA ARG A 136 1.51 -7.24 -0.09
C ARG A 136 2.30 -7.34 -1.38
N LEU A 137 3.53 -6.81 -1.42
CA LEU A 137 4.39 -6.88 -2.59
C LEU A 137 4.75 -8.32 -2.94
N LYS A 138 5.01 -9.18 -1.94
CA LYS A 138 5.24 -10.62 -2.17
C LYS A 138 4.01 -11.32 -2.77
N VAL A 139 2.81 -10.99 -2.30
CA VAL A 139 1.58 -11.54 -2.86
C VAL A 139 1.44 -11.16 -4.34
N ILE A 140 1.62 -9.87 -4.67
CA ILE A 140 1.58 -9.39 -6.06
C ILE A 140 2.63 -10.10 -6.95
N GLU A 141 3.83 -10.29 -6.43
CA GLU A 141 4.91 -10.99 -7.14
C GLU A 141 4.51 -12.44 -7.45
N VAL A 142 4.02 -13.18 -6.46
CA VAL A 142 3.59 -14.58 -6.61
C VAL A 142 2.41 -14.70 -7.58
N GLU A 143 1.40 -13.83 -7.44
CA GLU A 143 0.25 -13.82 -8.35
C GLU A 143 0.65 -13.49 -9.80
N THR A 144 1.61 -12.57 -9.97
CA THR A 144 2.13 -12.21 -11.29
C THR A 144 2.90 -13.38 -11.89
N ALA A 145 3.77 -14.04 -11.12
CA ALA A 145 4.52 -15.21 -11.57
C ALA A 145 3.58 -16.37 -11.96
N LEU A 146 2.53 -16.61 -11.18
CA LEU A 146 1.54 -17.64 -11.50
C LEU A 146 0.77 -17.32 -12.78
N ARG A 147 0.37 -16.06 -12.96
CA ARG A 147 -0.30 -15.57 -14.17
C ARG A 147 0.59 -15.72 -15.40
N ASP A 148 1.85 -15.30 -15.29
CA ASP A 148 2.84 -15.40 -16.38
C ASP A 148 3.11 -16.86 -16.73
N ARG A 149 3.21 -17.76 -15.75
CA ARG A 149 3.34 -19.20 -16.00
C ARG A 149 2.17 -19.77 -16.82
N LYS A 150 0.92 -19.47 -16.42
CA LYS A 150 -0.27 -19.93 -17.15
C LYS A 150 -0.29 -19.44 -18.61
N VAL A 151 0.10 -18.19 -18.83
CA VAL A 151 0.16 -17.58 -20.17
C VAL A 151 1.24 -18.26 -21.04
N ILE A 152 2.42 -18.53 -20.46
CA ILE A 152 3.52 -19.21 -21.15
C ILE A 152 3.15 -20.66 -21.49
N GLU A 153 2.55 -21.40 -20.55
CA GLU A 153 2.10 -22.77 -20.79
C GLU A 153 1.08 -22.85 -21.94
N ARG A 154 0.11 -21.94 -21.97
CA ARG A 154 -0.86 -21.89 -23.07
C ARG A 154 -0.19 -21.59 -24.40
N ALA A 155 0.71 -20.62 -24.46
CA ALA A 155 1.44 -20.28 -25.69
C ALA A 155 2.33 -21.44 -26.18
N LYS A 156 2.99 -22.18 -25.28
CA LYS A 156 3.72 -23.41 -25.63
C LYS A 156 2.78 -24.42 -26.29
N GLY A 157 1.62 -24.68 -25.68
CA GLY A 157 0.62 -25.60 -26.25
C GLY A 157 0.21 -25.22 -27.67
N ILE A 158 -0.06 -23.94 -27.93
CA ILE A 158 -0.40 -23.42 -29.26
C ILE A 158 0.75 -23.66 -30.26
N ILE A 159 1.99 -23.35 -29.87
CA ILE A 159 3.15 -23.52 -30.73
C ILE A 159 3.40 -25.02 -31.04
N MET A 160 3.30 -25.87 -30.02
CA MET A 160 3.44 -27.32 -30.16
C MET A 160 2.41 -27.85 -31.18
N GLN A 161 1.15 -27.47 -31.04
CA GLN A 161 0.08 -27.90 -31.93
C GLN A 161 0.27 -27.41 -33.38
N GLN A 162 0.62 -26.12 -33.55
CA GLN A 162 0.74 -25.52 -34.88
C GLN A 162 2.00 -25.96 -35.63
N ARG A 163 3.08 -26.28 -34.92
CA ARG A 163 4.38 -26.63 -35.54
C ARG A 163 4.76 -28.11 -35.44
N GLY A 164 4.04 -28.90 -34.68
CA GLY A 164 4.36 -30.31 -34.48
C GLY A 164 5.68 -30.54 -33.75
N ILE A 165 6.05 -29.63 -32.81
CA ILE A 165 7.30 -29.68 -32.05
C ILE A 165 7.03 -30.01 -30.58
N ASP A 166 8.07 -30.44 -29.88
CA ASP A 166 7.99 -30.72 -28.46
C ASP A 166 7.99 -29.44 -27.57
N GLU A 167 7.77 -29.63 -26.28
CA GLU A 167 7.67 -28.53 -25.30
C GLU A 167 8.97 -27.75 -25.19
N ALA A 168 10.13 -28.45 -25.21
CA ALA A 168 11.43 -27.82 -25.08
C ALA A 168 11.72 -26.88 -26.27
N ALA A 169 11.41 -27.33 -27.48
CA ALA A 169 11.54 -26.55 -28.69
C ALA A 169 10.57 -25.38 -28.73
N ALA A 170 9.32 -25.57 -28.29
CA ALA A 170 8.33 -24.47 -28.17
C ALA A 170 8.78 -23.40 -27.19
N TYR A 171 9.30 -23.77 -26.03
CA TYR A 171 9.84 -22.83 -25.07
C TYR A 171 11.08 -22.09 -25.60
N ALA A 172 11.98 -22.79 -26.29
CA ALA A 172 13.15 -22.19 -26.92
C ALA A 172 12.77 -21.12 -27.95
N LEU A 173 11.72 -21.37 -28.74
CA LEU A 173 11.18 -20.37 -29.69
C LEU A 173 10.61 -19.15 -29.00
N LEU A 174 9.86 -19.32 -27.91
CA LEU A 174 9.35 -18.20 -27.10
C LEU A 174 10.50 -17.34 -26.57
N ARG A 175 11.52 -17.98 -26.01
CA ARG A 175 12.69 -17.33 -25.45
C ARG A 175 13.49 -16.55 -26.50
N ASP A 176 13.80 -17.19 -27.65
CA ASP A 176 14.50 -16.53 -28.75
C ASP A 176 13.74 -15.29 -29.23
N ARG A 177 12.42 -15.40 -29.39
CA ARG A 177 11.58 -14.29 -29.82
C ARG A 177 11.52 -13.16 -28.80
N ALA A 178 11.50 -13.48 -27.51
CA ALA A 178 11.56 -12.53 -26.42
C ALA A 178 12.88 -11.77 -26.41
N MET A 179 14.00 -12.48 -26.56
CA MET A 179 15.34 -11.90 -26.65
C MET A 179 15.49 -10.95 -27.84
N ARG A 180 15.06 -11.38 -29.04
CA ARG A 180 15.14 -10.54 -30.26
C ARG A 180 14.32 -9.26 -30.18
N ARG A 181 13.24 -9.24 -29.39
CA ARG A 181 12.35 -8.09 -29.23
C ARG A 181 12.60 -7.29 -27.95
N ALA A 182 13.56 -7.70 -27.13
CA ALA A 182 13.81 -7.13 -25.80
C ALA A 182 12.54 -7.10 -24.90
N LEU A 183 11.71 -8.16 -25.00
CA LEU A 183 10.48 -8.33 -24.23
C LEU A 183 10.63 -9.49 -23.24
N ARG A 184 9.77 -9.51 -22.21
CA ARG A 184 9.66 -10.67 -21.32
C ARG A 184 8.97 -11.84 -22.06
N ILE A 185 9.34 -13.08 -21.73
CA ILE A 185 8.74 -14.29 -22.34
C ILE A 185 7.20 -14.28 -22.21
N ALA A 186 6.69 -13.85 -21.05
CA ALA A 186 5.26 -13.75 -20.82
C ALA A 186 4.55 -12.74 -21.74
N GLU A 187 5.21 -11.66 -22.13
CA GLU A 187 4.67 -10.68 -23.07
C GLU A 187 4.54 -11.25 -24.48
N VAL A 188 5.56 -11.97 -24.93
CA VAL A 188 5.52 -12.67 -26.21
C VAL A 188 4.45 -13.76 -26.19
N ALA A 189 4.33 -14.48 -25.07
CA ALA A 189 3.32 -15.52 -24.91
C ALA A 189 1.88 -14.94 -24.97
N ARG A 190 1.64 -13.77 -24.36
CA ARG A 190 0.34 -13.07 -24.48
C ARG A 190 0.02 -12.75 -25.92
N MET A 191 0.96 -12.17 -26.68
CA MET A 191 0.76 -11.84 -28.09
C MET A 191 0.37 -13.08 -28.92
N ILE A 192 0.98 -14.24 -28.63
CA ILE A 192 0.65 -15.49 -29.33
C ILE A 192 -0.75 -15.97 -28.94
N ASN A 193 -1.10 -15.93 -27.67
CA ASN A 193 -2.42 -16.33 -27.19
C ASN A 193 -3.50 -15.43 -27.82
N ASP A 194 -3.32 -14.10 -27.79
CA ASP A 194 -4.26 -13.11 -28.33
C ASP A 194 -4.44 -13.32 -29.84
N THR A 195 -3.35 -13.55 -30.58
CA THR A 195 -3.41 -13.84 -32.01
C THR A 195 -4.17 -15.12 -32.30
N ASN A 196 -3.92 -16.18 -31.51
CA ASN A 196 -4.63 -17.45 -31.67
C ASN A 196 -6.13 -17.31 -31.37
N ASP A 197 -6.50 -16.58 -30.34
CA ASP A 197 -7.90 -16.33 -29.97
C ASP A 197 -8.64 -15.57 -31.08
N MET A 198 -7.99 -14.58 -31.71
CA MET A 198 -8.54 -13.87 -32.86
C MET A 198 -8.78 -14.79 -34.06
N LEU A 199 -7.89 -15.78 -34.28
CA LEU A 199 -7.98 -16.71 -35.42
C LEU A 199 -8.99 -17.84 -35.19
N THR A 200 -9.16 -18.28 -33.93
CA THR A 200 -10.05 -19.41 -33.58
C THR A 200 -11.44 -18.97 -33.15
N GLY A 201 -11.70 -17.65 -33.02
CA GLY A 201 -13.00 -17.11 -32.63
C GLY A 201 -13.41 -17.45 -31.19
N VAL A 202 -12.47 -17.81 -30.36
CA VAL A 202 -12.70 -18.04 -28.91
C VAL A 202 -12.52 -16.70 -28.20
N SER A 203 -13.62 -16.09 -27.79
CA SER A 203 -13.68 -14.89 -26.94
C SER A 203 -13.82 -15.29 -25.49
#